data_76c64afe7379ee3fbb0fc24d8d302a99
#
_entry.id   76c64afe7379ee3fbb0fc24d8d302a99
#
_cell.length_a   1.000
_cell.length_b   1.000
_cell.length_c   1.000
_cell.angle_alpha   90.00
_cell.angle_beta   90.00
_cell.angle_gamma   90.00
#
_symmetry.space_group_name_H-M   'P 1'
#
loop_
_entity.id
_entity.type
_entity.pdbx_description
1 polymer ?
#
loop_
_entity_poly.entity_id
_entity_poly.type
_entity_poly.pdbx_seq_one_letter_code
_entity_poly.pdbx_strand_id
1 'polypeptide(L)'
;MTYPPLNRSANRSPRRHGNRGAESRRRLRCGRRLALALMLALPSVAAAQAPAPRLDFSPDEMALAQGVARDAGLAAWYGRTGLAPVFTVPEAAPRRAALIAAVAGAASHGLPDVYDARGLAALDGQTGPRAEAAFARAFARWTHDVGGGILTPRRVEPGIRRDVPRVATETLLARFVEAADPAAMLETVPPQSRDYRALRAALAAAIGPTVGADVPPAPEGTWREGMNDPAIVALRARLAALGFDAGAPGSPAFDAPLAAQMAAYQARVGLAPDGVAGPRTIARMNRSGGQAPRGLLIALERMRWMGTHDLDGRMVWVNLPEFVARVRDGGETVFQTKVVIGKSDPADQRTPEFSDEMEYVVVNPRWNVPRSITVKEYLPRLQKNPNAVSHLDIVDSRGRVVPRGNIDFGRYTPANFPYRMRQKPSDDNALGEVKFIFPNSMNIYLHDTPSKGLFGESRRAFSHGCIRVARPVDLAHELLKGSAADPAARYSRARASGNESFLELTPHLPVHLVYFTTTVAEDGSLRQFPDVYGRDAAVWAALQRAGAAPGLETAALTD
;
A
#
# COMPACT_ATOMS: atom_id res chain seq x y z
N MET A 1 -17.17 23.11 -20.80
CA MET A 1 -16.64 23.85 -19.64
C MET A 1 -15.48 23.06 -19.10
N THR A 2 -14.32 23.59 -19.28
CA THR A 2 -13.09 23.13 -18.64
C THR A 2 -13.25 23.29 -17.14
N TYR A 3 -12.82 22.32 -16.37
CA TYR A 3 -12.62 22.50 -14.93
C TYR A 3 -11.74 23.74 -14.72
N PRO A 4 -11.92 24.52 -13.66
CA PRO A 4 -10.98 25.58 -13.35
C PRO A 4 -9.58 24.96 -13.33
N PRO A 5 -8.55 25.64 -13.86
CA PRO A 5 -7.21 25.07 -13.93
C PRO A 5 -6.73 24.74 -12.52
N LEU A 6 -6.45 23.48 -12.29
CA LEU A 6 -5.88 22.97 -11.04
C LEU A 6 -4.51 23.64 -10.85
N ASN A 7 -4.43 24.63 -9.98
CA ASN A 7 -3.20 25.32 -9.63
C ASN A 7 -2.37 24.41 -8.71
N ARG A 8 -1.63 23.47 -9.33
CA ARG A 8 -0.60 22.73 -8.60
C ARG A 8 0.56 23.69 -8.39
N SER A 9 0.68 24.25 -7.21
CA SER A 9 1.89 24.93 -6.75
C SER A 9 3.02 23.92 -6.61
N ALA A 10 3.61 23.54 -7.74
CA ALA A 10 4.88 22.86 -7.75
C ALA A 10 5.97 23.88 -7.40
N ASN A 11 6.58 23.71 -6.25
CA ASN A 11 7.75 24.42 -5.78
C ASN A 11 8.91 24.23 -6.78
N ARG A 12 9.05 25.17 -7.73
CA ARG A 12 10.17 25.21 -8.69
C ARG A 12 11.05 26.39 -8.36
N SER A 13 12.26 26.09 -7.97
CA SER A 13 13.38 27.04 -7.89
C SER A 13 13.53 27.87 -9.17
N PRO A 14 13.86 29.15 -9.11
CA PRO A 14 13.97 30.01 -10.28
C PRO A 14 15.21 29.66 -11.10
N ARG A 15 15.03 29.15 -12.32
CA ARG A 15 16.08 29.12 -13.35
C ARG A 15 16.18 30.49 -13.98
N ARG A 16 17.36 31.10 -13.89
CA ARG A 16 17.75 32.31 -14.59
C ARG A 16 17.64 32.11 -16.10
N HIS A 17 16.76 32.86 -16.76
CA HIS A 17 16.74 33.00 -18.21
C HIS A 17 17.61 34.17 -18.62
N GLY A 18 18.63 33.90 -19.41
CA GLY A 18 19.37 34.88 -20.17
C GLY A 18 18.53 35.39 -21.35
N ASN A 19 18.37 36.68 -21.43
CA ASN A 19 17.66 37.36 -22.47
C ASN A 19 18.64 37.71 -23.60
N ARG A 20 18.42 37.15 -24.81
CA ARG A 20 19.02 37.65 -26.07
C ARG A 20 17.96 38.47 -26.81
N GLY A 21 18.14 39.76 -26.83
CA GLY A 21 17.32 40.69 -27.63
C GLY A 21 18.19 41.46 -28.59
N ALA A 22 17.66 41.59 -29.78
CA ALA A 22 18.27 42.00 -31.04
C ALA A 22 18.73 43.46 -31.13
N GLU A 23 19.64 43.62 -32.08
CA GLU A 23 20.26 44.86 -32.58
C GLU A 23 19.27 45.93 -33.02
N SER A 24 19.62 47.21 -32.72
CA SER A 24 19.38 48.29 -33.67
C SER A 24 20.51 49.33 -33.60
N ARG A 25 21.16 49.51 -34.72
CA ARG A 25 22.23 50.48 -34.96
C ARG A 25 21.69 51.93 -34.92
N ARG A 26 22.34 52.77 -34.18
CA ARG A 26 22.50 54.21 -34.56
C ARG A 26 23.83 54.74 -34.11
N ARG A 27 24.60 55.23 -35.09
CA ARG A 27 25.85 55.99 -34.93
C ARG A 27 25.52 57.40 -34.43
N LEU A 28 26.36 57.91 -33.50
CA LEU A 28 26.74 59.33 -33.49
C LEU A 28 28.01 59.57 -32.66
N ARG A 29 28.77 60.44 -33.18
CA ARG A 29 30.12 60.94 -33.04
C ARG A 29 30.58 61.43 -31.64
N CYS A 30 31.81 61.10 -31.36
CA CYS A 30 32.96 61.97 -30.92
C CYS A 30 32.76 62.93 -29.73
N GLY A 31 33.60 62.70 -28.69
CA GLY A 31 33.87 63.65 -27.61
C GLY A 31 34.98 63.15 -26.70
N ARG A 32 36.25 63.51 -27.01
CA ARG A 32 37.42 63.31 -26.14
C ARG A 32 37.21 64.10 -24.84
N ARG A 33 37.22 63.40 -23.68
CA ARG A 33 37.63 64.01 -22.41
C ARG A 33 38.46 62.99 -21.62
N LEU A 34 39.67 63.37 -21.32
CA LEU A 34 40.60 62.74 -20.39
C LEU A 34 39.92 62.65 -19.03
N ALA A 35 39.91 61.45 -18.44
CA ALA A 35 39.65 61.24 -17.01
C ALA A 35 40.73 60.30 -16.44
N LEU A 36 41.41 60.86 -15.48
CA LEU A 36 42.50 60.33 -14.67
C LEU A 36 42.07 59.05 -13.98
N ALA A 37 42.69 57.90 -14.28
CA ALA A 37 42.46 56.64 -13.61
C ALA A 37 43.18 56.60 -12.27
N LEU A 38 42.45 56.72 -11.17
CA LEU A 38 42.91 56.42 -9.83
C LEU A 38 42.81 54.89 -9.64
N MET A 39 43.93 54.19 -9.73
CA MET A 39 44.03 52.77 -9.38
C MET A 39 43.90 52.61 -7.86
N LEU A 40 42.70 52.24 -7.40
CA LEU A 40 42.49 51.65 -6.08
C LEU A 40 42.90 50.18 -6.17
N ALA A 41 44.02 49.81 -5.63
CA ALA A 41 44.41 48.43 -5.39
C ALA A 41 43.50 47.83 -4.32
N LEU A 42 42.49 47.07 -4.77
CA LEU A 42 41.73 46.20 -3.90
C LEU A 42 42.61 44.97 -3.59
N PRO A 43 42.75 44.58 -2.32
CA PRO A 43 43.42 43.33 -2.00
C PRO A 43 42.62 42.17 -2.62
N SER A 44 43.26 41.40 -3.50
CA SER A 44 42.76 40.13 -3.97
C SER A 44 42.63 39.20 -2.77
N VAL A 45 41.40 39.05 -2.26
CA VAL A 45 41.06 37.92 -1.39
C VAL A 45 41.26 36.68 -2.25
N ALA A 46 42.36 35.98 -2.04
CA ALA A 46 42.55 34.66 -2.60
C ALA A 46 41.38 33.79 -2.09
N ALA A 47 40.39 33.56 -2.94
CA ALA A 47 39.38 32.55 -2.68
C ALA A 47 40.17 31.25 -2.46
N ALA A 48 40.17 30.75 -1.24
CA ALA A 48 40.70 29.44 -0.95
C ALA A 48 39.98 28.46 -1.89
N GLN A 49 40.72 27.97 -2.88
CA GLN A 49 40.22 26.91 -3.76
C GLN A 49 39.84 25.73 -2.85
N ALA A 50 38.58 25.34 -2.88
CA ALA A 50 38.19 24.10 -2.25
C ALA A 50 39.17 23.01 -2.71
N PRO A 51 39.67 22.18 -1.79
CA PRO A 51 40.59 21.12 -2.15
C PRO A 51 39.98 20.29 -3.28
N ALA A 52 40.77 20.00 -4.31
CA ALA A 52 40.35 19.15 -5.41
C ALA A 52 39.77 17.84 -4.84
N PRO A 53 38.68 17.31 -5.40
CA PRO A 53 38.12 16.06 -4.91
C PRO A 53 39.20 14.98 -4.91
N ARG A 54 39.32 14.26 -3.79
CA ARG A 54 40.29 13.18 -3.62
C ARG A 54 39.98 12.10 -4.64
N LEU A 55 40.88 11.85 -5.57
CA LEU A 55 40.73 10.84 -6.63
C LEU A 55 41.35 9.49 -6.24
N ASP A 56 42.14 9.45 -5.17
CA ASP A 56 42.83 8.24 -4.71
C ASP A 56 42.06 7.59 -3.58
N PHE A 57 41.46 6.46 -3.87
CA PHE A 57 40.82 5.57 -2.90
C PHE A 57 41.80 4.47 -2.49
N SER A 58 41.87 4.15 -1.21
CA SER A 58 42.52 2.94 -0.75
C SER A 58 41.82 1.68 -1.29
N PRO A 59 42.50 0.51 -1.32
CA PRO A 59 41.86 -0.73 -1.70
C PRO A 59 40.60 -1.06 -0.91
N ASP A 60 40.56 -0.74 0.39
CA ASP A 60 39.42 -0.96 1.26
C ASP A 60 38.26 0.00 0.96
N GLU A 61 38.56 1.29 0.74
CA GLU A 61 37.54 2.26 0.30
C GLU A 61 36.92 1.86 -1.05
N MET A 62 37.76 1.40 -1.99
CA MET A 62 37.27 0.91 -3.28
C MET A 62 36.40 -0.33 -3.12
N ALA A 63 36.79 -1.30 -2.29
CA ALA A 63 36.02 -2.50 -2.02
C ALA A 63 34.66 -2.18 -1.36
N LEU A 64 34.64 -1.23 -0.40
CA LEU A 64 33.40 -0.76 0.22
C LEU A 64 32.49 -0.06 -0.81
N ALA A 65 33.05 0.88 -1.59
CA ALA A 65 32.29 1.59 -2.62
C ALA A 65 31.64 0.60 -3.62
N GLN A 66 32.39 -0.38 -4.10
CA GLN A 66 31.87 -1.43 -4.97
C GLN A 66 30.80 -2.30 -4.27
N GLY A 67 31.03 -2.61 -2.99
CA GLY A 67 30.11 -3.42 -2.18
C GLY A 67 28.73 -2.78 -1.98
N VAL A 68 28.63 -1.45 -1.98
CA VAL A 68 27.37 -0.69 -1.75
C VAL A 68 26.80 -0.04 -3.02
N ALA A 69 27.53 -0.03 -4.13
CA ALA A 69 27.19 0.72 -5.36
C ALA A 69 25.83 0.38 -5.97
N ARG A 70 25.30 -0.83 -5.74
CA ARG A 70 24.01 -1.28 -6.30
C ARG A 70 22.80 -0.68 -5.59
N ASP A 71 22.95 -0.14 -4.39
CA ASP A 71 21.91 0.57 -3.66
C ASP A 71 22.22 2.07 -3.69
N ALA A 72 21.33 2.83 -4.35
CA ALA A 72 21.53 4.26 -4.55
C ALA A 72 21.57 5.06 -3.21
N GLY A 73 20.80 4.62 -2.21
CA GLY A 73 20.79 5.26 -0.89
C GLY A 73 22.07 5.00 -0.10
N LEU A 74 22.59 3.77 -0.15
CA LEU A 74 23.89 3.44 0.44
C LEU A 74 25.01 4.16 -0.29
N ALA A 75 25.02 4.14 -1.62
CA ALA A 75 26.01 4.86 -2.41
C ALA A 75 26.03 6.36 -2.10
N ALA A 76 24.86 6.98 -1.95
CA ALA A 76 24.73 8.38 -1.56
C ALA A 76 25.27 8.64 -0.14
N TRP A 77 24.93 7.78 0.82
CA TRP A 77 25.43 7.89 2.20
C TRP A 77 26.94 7.78 2.28
N TYR A 78 27.51 6.67 1.80
CA TYR A 78 28.94 6.43 1.88
C TYR A 78 29.75 7.42 1.03
N GLY A 79 29.20 7.85 -0.12
CA GLY A 79 29.82 8.90 -0.92
C GLY A 79 29.90 10.24 -0.19
N ARG A 80 28.85 10.64 0.54
CA ARG A 80 28.82 11.89 1.32
C ARG A 80 29.68 11.82 2.57
N THR A 81 29.77 10.67 3.23
CA THR A 81 30.54 10.47 4.46
C THR A 81 31.99 10.09 4.21
N GLY A 82 32.48 10.12 2.95
CA GLY A 82 33.85 9.77 2.60
C GLY A 82 34.16 8.30 2.86
N LEU A 83 33.20 7.41 2.67
CA LEU A 83 33.30 5.97 2.90
C LEU A 83 33.59 5.59 4.38
N ALA A 84 33.25 6.48 5.31
CA ALA A 84 33.40 6.19 6.74
C ALA A 84 32.53 4.99 7.15
N PRO A 85 33.11 3.99 7.85
CA PRO A 85 32.35 2.81 8.26
C PRO A 85 31.32 3.16 9.33
N VAL A 86 30.17 2.46 9.29
CA VAL A 86 29.01 2.63 10.17
C VAL A 86 28.86 1.44 11.11
N PHE A 87 29.14 0.23 10.62
CA PHE A 87 28.88 -1.02 11.33
C PHE A 87 30.14 -1.65 11.92
N THR A 88 31.33 -1.38 11.36
CA THR A 88 32.57 -2.06 11.77
C THR A 88 33.45 -1.23 12.69
N VAL A 89 32.95 -0.08 13.17
CA VAL A 89 33.61 0.69 14.23
C VAL A 89 33.30 0.05 15.61
N PRO A 90 34.18 0.20 16.61
CA PRO A 90 34.02 -0.43 17.92
C PRO A 90 32.67 -0.13 18.60
N GLU A 91 32.22 1.12 18.55
CA GLU A 91 30.98 1.60 19.15
C GLU A 91 29.72 1.13 18.41
N ALA A 92 29.84 0.46 17.27
CA ALA A 92 28.70 -0.03 16.47
C ALA A 92 28.16 -1.38 16.95
N ALA A 93 28.69 -2.00 18.00
CA ALA A 93 28.19 -3.27 18.50
C ALA A 93 26.66 -3.26 18.77
N PRO A 94 26.07 -2.23 19.42
CA PRO A 94 24.60 -2.17 19.58
C PRO A 94 23.84 -2.11 18.25
N ARG A 95 24.37 -1.38 17.24
CA ARG A 95 23.78 -1.29 15.89
C ARG A 95 23.79 -2.63 15.19
N ARG A 96 24.92 -3.38 15.25
CA ARG A 96 25.00 -4.73 14.66
C ARG A 96 24.04 -5.69 15.35
N ALA A 97 24.02 -5.72 16.68
CA ALA A 97 23.11 -6.57 17.45
C ALA A 97 21.64 -6.28 17.11
N ALA A 98 21.23 -5.02 17.05
CA ALA A 98 19.88 -4.60 16.68
C ALA A 98 19.51 -5.07 15.26
N LEU A 99 20.41 -4.89 14.29
CA LEU A 99 20.16 -5.30 12.91
C LEU A 99 20.08 -6.82 12.76
N ILE A 100 20.98 -7.57 13.40
CA ILE A 100 20.95 -9.04 13.41
C ILE A 100 19.61 -9.55 13.98
N ALA A 101 19.16 -8.98 15.10
CA ALA A 101 17.88 -9.32 15.70
C ALA A 101 16.69 -8.99 14.79
N ALA A 102 16.68 -7.81 14.17
CA ALA A 102 15.64 -7.40 13.24
C ALA A 102 15.57 -8.32 12.02
N VAL A 103 16.70 -8.68 11.45
CA VAL A 103 16.80 -9.61 10.30
C VAL A 103 16.35 -11.01 10.71
N ALA A 104 16.76 -11.51 11.86
CA ALA A 104 16.31 -12.80 12.41
C ALA A 104 14.80 -12.81 12.68
N GLY A 105 14.23 -11.67 13.08
CA GLY A 105 12.80 -11.46 13.31
C GLY A 105 11.95 -11.25 12.07
N ALA A 106 12.52 -11.25 10.84
CA ALA A 106 11.82 -10.90 9.60
C ALA A 106 10.55 -11.74 9.36
N ALA A 107 10.53 -13.02 9.73
CA ALA A 107 9.36 -13.89 9.63
C ALA A 107 8.15 -13.39 10.44
N SER A 108 8.36 -12.67 11.55
CA SER A 108 7.27 -12.07 12.34
C SER A 108 6.51 -10.97 11.60
N HIS A 109 7.10 -10.44 10.54
CA HIS A 109 6.48 -9.50 9.61
C HIS A 109 5.89 -10.19 8.37
N GLY A 110 5.94 -11.53 8.28
CA GLY A 110 5.54 -12.28 7.09
C GLY A 110 6.48 -12.05 5.91
N LEU A 111 7.72 -11.68 6.18
CA LEU A 111 8.78 -11.58 5.16
C LEU A 111 9.37 -12.99 4.89
N PRO A 112 9.88 -13.24 3.66
CA PRO A 112 10.47 -14.52 3.31
C PRO A 112 11.78 -14.78 4.06
N ASP A 113 12.15 -16.06 4.19
CA ASP A 113 13.44 -16.48 4.73
C ASP A 113 14.55 -16.34 3.67
N VAL A 114 14.81 -15.10 3.28
CA VAL A 114 15.86 -14.74 2.29
C VAL A 114 16.96 -13.87 2.91
N TYR A 115 16.84 -13.64 4.21
CA TYR A 115 17.80 -12.86 4.97
C TYR A 115 18.75 -13.81 5.70
N ASP A 116 20.03 -13.73 5.38
CA ASP A 116 21.06 -14.56 6.02
C ASP A 116 21.43 -14.00 7.40
N ALA A 117 20.53 -14.15 8.37
CA ALA A 117 20.77 -13.71 9.74
C ALA A 117 21.98 -14.43 10.39
N ARG A 118 22.19 -15.72 10.06
CA ARG A 118 23.33 -16.50 10.58
C ARG A 118 24.65 -16.02 9.99
N GLY A 119 24.69 -15.80 8.67
CA GLY A 119 25.87 -15.24 8.00
C GLY A 119 26.19 -13.84 8.50
N LEU A 120 25.16 -13.02 8.76
CA LEU A 120 25.34 -11.68 9.32
C LEU A 120 25.88 -11.75 10.77
N ALA A 121 25.36 -12.66 11.59
CA ALA A 121 25.86 -12.89 12.95
C ALA A 121 27.31 -13.42 12.97
N ALA A 122 27.71 -14.24 11.99
CA ALA A 122 29.10 -14.72 11.85
C ALA A 122 30.07 -13.60 11.47
N LEU A 123 29.60 -12.45 10.99
CA LEU A 123 30.40 -11.26 10.71
C LEU A 123 30.46 -10.30 11.91
N ASP A 124 29.76 -10.59 13.01
CA ASP A 124 29.79 -9.71 14.19
C ASP A 124 31.21 -9.65 14.79
N GLY A 125 31.66 -8.44 15.09
CA GLY A 125 33.03 -8.16 15.54
C GLY A 125 34.11 -8.20 14.45
N GLN A 126 33.79 -8.60 13.22
CA GLN A 126 34.72 -8.46 12.10
C GLN A 126 34.80 -7.04 11.61
N THR A 127 35.98 -6.66 11.12
CA THR A 127 36.28 -5.33 10.56
C THR A 127 36.53 -5.43 9.05
N GLY A 128 36.62 -4.24 8.42
CA GLY A 128 36.97 -4.13 6.99
C GLY A 128 35.75 -4.05 6.05
N PRO A 129 36.00 -3.75 4.76
CA PRO A 129 35.00 -3.33 3.81
C PRO A 129 33.96 -4.40 3.47
N ARG A 130 34.35 -5.69 3.59
CA ARG A 130 33.44 -6.81 3.31
C ARG A 130 32.33 -6.93 4.38
N ALA A 131 32.72 -6.86 5.65
CA ALA A 131 31.76 -6.89 6.77
C ALA A 131 30.88 -5.64 6.75
N GLU A 132 31.48 -4.45 6.60
CA GLU A 132 30.77 -3.18 6.48
C GLU A 132 29.68 -3.22 5.39
N ALA A 133 30.07 -3.59 4.17
CA ALA A 133 29.14 -3.69 3.05
C ALA A 133 28.05 -4.76 3.26
N ALA A 134 28.35 -5.85 3.97
CA ALA A 134 27.36 -6.89 4.27
C ALA A 134 26.26 -6.36 5.21
N PHE A 135 26.65 -5.72 6.32
CA PHE A 135 25.72 -5.07 7.25
C PHE A 135 24.92 -3.97 6.57
N ALA A 136 25.58 -3.09 5.80
CA ALA A 136 24.91 -2.02 5.08
C ALA A 136 23.84 -2.53 4.11
N ARG A 137 24.15 -3.56 3.31
CA ARG A 137 23.17 -4.17 2.41
C ARG A 137 22.03 -4.88 3.15
N ALA A 138 22.32 -5.55 4.25
CA ALA A 138 21.29 -6.18 5.08
C ALA A 138 20.34 -5.12 5.65
N PHE A 139 20.87 -4.00 6.14
CA PHE A 139 20.08 -2.86 6.60
C PHE A 139 19.19 -2.30 5.48
N ALA A 140 19.77 -1.97 4.33
CA ALA A 140 19.04 -1.40 3.20
C ALA A 140 17.92 -2.33 2.73
N ARG A 141 18.21 -3.63 2.59
CA ARG A 141 17.23 -4.62 2.16
C ARG A 141 16.11 -4.78 3.18
N TRP A 142 16.45 -5.00 4.45
CA TRP A 142 15.44 -5.21 5.48
C TRP A 142 14.54 -3.99 5.65
N THR A 143 15.11 -2.78 5.74
CA THR A 143 14.33 -1.55 5.89
C THR A 143 13.45 -1.28 4.67
N HIS A 144 13.94 -1.57 3.46
CA HIS A 144 13.15 -1.47 2.24
C HIS A 144 11.95 -2.42 2.29
N ASP A 145 12.18 -3.69 2.61
CA ASP A 145 11.18 -4.74 2.51
C ASP A 145 10.13 -4.63 3.63
N VAL A 146 10.56 -4.33 4.87
CA VAL A 146 9.63 -4.19 6.00
C VAL A 146 8.84 -2.88 5.96
N GLY A 147 9.45 -1.80 5.45
CA GLY A 147 8.83 -0.47 5.40
C GLY A 147 7.88 -0.26 4.21
N GLY A 148 8.04 -1.01 3.12
CA GLY A 148 7.22 -0.77 1.93
C GLY A 148 6.91 -2.01 1.08
N GLY A 149 7.20 -3.22 1.60
CA GLY A 149 6.95 -4.49 0.92
C GLY A 149 8.05 -4.89 -0.05
N ILE A 150 8.09 -6.18 -0.34
CA ILE A 150 9.08 -6.83 -1.20
C ILE A 150 8.78 -6.57 -2.67
N LEU A 151 7.49 -6.50 -3.00
CA LEU A 151 7.03 -6.41 -4.38
C LEU A 151 6.91 -4.96 -4.85
N THR A 152 7.01 -4.76 -6.16
CA THR A 152 6.63 -3.51 -6.81
C THR A 152 5.19 -3.65 -7.31
N PRO A 153 4.18 -3.03 -6.66
CA PRO A 153 2.76 -3.32 -6.90
C PRO A 153 2.36 -3.23 -8.37
N ARG A 154 2.77 -2.17 -9.06
CA ARG A 154 2.46 -1.93 -10.48
C ARG A 154 2.99 -3.02 -11.44
N ARG A 155 4.02 -3.79 -11.01
CA ARG A 155 4.60 -4.89 -11.80
C ARG A 155 3.90 -6.23 -11.54
N VAL A 156 3.11 -6.32 -10.48
CA VAL A 156 2.39 -7.54 -10.11
C VAL A 156 1.14 -7.71 -10.99
N GLU A 157 0.32 -6.65 -11.09
CA GLU A 157 -0.93 -6.65 -11.86
C GLU A 157 -1.28 -5.23 -12.30
N PRO A 158 -1.70 -5.01 -13.57
CA PRO A 158 -1.94 -3.67 -14.12
C PRO A 158 -3.00 -2.83 -13.38
N GLY A 159 -3.95 -3.47 -12.69
CA GLY A 159 -4.97 -2.80 -11.89
C GLY A 159 -4.47 -2.31 -10.54
N ILE A 160 -3.26 -2.71 -10.12
CA ILE A 160 -2.61 -2.21 -8.91
C ILE A 160 -1.80 -0.96 -9.28
N ARG A 161 -2.41 0.22 -9.18
CA ARG A 161 -1.85 1.51 -9.58
C ARG A 161 -1.22 2.26 -8.39
N ARG A 162 -0.60 1.50 -7.49
CA ARG A 162 -0.05 2.04 -6.24
C ARG A 162 1.45 2.30 -6.38
N ASP A 163 1.86 3.51 -6.05
CA ASP A 163 3.24 3.86 -5.76
C ASP A 163 3.41 3.82 -4.24
N VAL A 164 4.44 3.11 -3.78
CA VAL A 164 4.68 2.96 -2.35
C VAL A 164 5.51 4.14 -1.86
N PRO A 165 4.98 5.01 -1.00
CA PRO A 165 5.78 6.06 -0.39
C PRO A 165 6.74 5.43 0.62
N ARG A 166 8.05 5.62 0.41
CA ARG A 166 9.11 5.03 1.25
C ARG A 166 9.99 6.13 1.81
N VAL A 167 10.49 5.92 3.02
CA VAL A 167 11.60 6.71 3.53
C VAL A 167 12.88 6.26 2.81
N ALA A 168 13.68 7.20 2.34
CA ALA A 168 14.93 6.88 1.64
C ALA A 168 15.90 6.12 2.56
N THR A 169 16.60 5.11 2.03
CA THR A 169 17.62 4.32 2.77
C THR A 169 18.64 5.21 3.45
N GLU A 170 19.10 6.25 2.76
CA GLU A 170 20.03 7.24 3.30
C GLU A 170 19.50 7.93 4.58
N THR A 171 18.23 8.34 4.56
CA THR A 171 17.57 8.97 5.72
C THR A 171 17.41 7.97 6.88
N LEU A 172 17.05 6.73 6.58
CA LEU A 172 16.91 5.68 7.60
C LEU A 172 18.28 5.35 8.23
N LEU A 173 19.33 5.28 7.41
CA LEU A 173 20.68 5.02 7.90
C LEU A 173 21.20 6.17 8.78
N ALA A 174 20.92 7.43 8.41
CA ALA A 174 21.24 8.57 9.26
C ALA A 174 20.59 8.45 10.64
N ARG A 175 19.25 8.21 10.66
CA ARG A 175 18.52 8.02 11.93
C ARG A 175 19.06 6.85 12.75
N PHE A 176 19.45 5.77 12.09
CA PHE A 176 19.98 4.58 12.74
C PHE A 176 21.35 4.82 13.37
N VAL A 177 22.21 5.61 12.71
CA VAL A 177 23.54 5.99 13.23
C VAL A 177 23.41 6.91 14.44
N GLU A 178 22.46 7.85 14.40
CA GLU A 178 22.22 8.84 15.44
C GLU A 178 21.38 8.31 16.62
N ALA A 179 20.74 7.14 16.46
CA ALA A 179 19.83 6.60 17.46
C ALA A 179 20.56 6.22 18.75
N ALA A 180 20.07 6.71 19.89
CA ALA A 180 20.53 6.28 21.21
C ALA A 180 20.16 4.80 21.47
N ASP A 181 19.02 4.35 20.93
CA ASP A 181 18.58 2.94 20.92
C ASP A 181 18.32 2.52 19.46
N PRO A 182 19.28 1.84 18.81
CA PRO A 182 19.15 1.35 17.45
C PRO A 182 18.02 0.32 17.27
N ALA A 183 17.72 -0.49 18.30
CA ALA A 183 16.64 -1.47 18.21
C ALA A 183 15.26 -0.77 18.18
N ALA A 184 15.03 0.16 19.09
CA ALA A 184 13.82 0.99 19.08
C ALA A 184 13.64 1.76 17.77
N MET A 185 14.73 2.28 17.19
CA MET A 185 14.67 2.94 15.87
C MET A 185 14.21 1.97 14.78
N LEU A 186 14.73 0.75 14.72
CA LEU A 186 14.32 -0.23 13.72
C LEU A 186 12.83 -0.62 13.86
N GLU A 187 12.29 -0.65 15.07
CA GLU A 187 10.85 -0.92 15.30
C GLU A 187 9.94 0.20 14.76
N THR A 188 10.48 1.37 14.42
CA THR A 188 9.71 2.45 13.76
C THR A 188 9.59 2.29 12.24
N VAL A 189 10.37 1.40 11.62
CA VAL A 189 10.42 1.23 10.16
C VAL A 189 9.20 0.50 9.61
N PRO A 190 8.70 -0.58 10.21
CA PRO A 190 7.46 -1.23 9.78
C PRO A 190 6.27 -0.26 9.85
N PRO A 191 5.17 -0.49 9.10
CA PRO A 191 3.95 0.29 9.26
C PRO A 191 3.46 0.28 10.72
N GLN A 192 3.10 1.46 11.23
CA GLN A 192 2.70 1.64 12.64
C GLN A 192 1.19 1.58 12.85
N SER A 193 0.39 1.36 11.81
CA SER A 193 -1.08 1.34 11.89
C SER A 193 -1.60 0.18 12.75
N ARG A 194 -2.78 0.38 13.34
CA ARG A 194 -3.50 -0.65 14.11
C ARG A 194 -3.70 -1.93 13.28
N ASP A 195 -4.09 -1.76 12.01
CA ASP A 195 -4.34 -2.90 11.10
C ASP A 195 -3.08 -3.74 10.87
N TYR A 196 -1.90 -3.12 10.70
CA TYR A 196 -0.66 -3.85 10.52
C TYR A 196 -0.26 -4.62 11.77
N ARG A 197 -0.39 -4.00 12.95
CA ARG A 197 -0.14 -4.67 14.24
C ARG A 197 -1.09 -5.85 14.45
N ALA A 198 -2.38 -5.69 14.13
CA ALA A 198 -3.37 -6.76 14.21
C ALA A 198 -3.04 -7.93 13.26
N LEU A 199 -2.64 -7.64 12.01
CA LEU A 199 -2.21 -8.68 11.06
C LEU A 199 -0.95 -9.43 11.55
N ARG A 200 0.02 -8.73 12.14
CA ARG A 200 1.21 -9.38 12.76
C ARG A 200 0.82 -10.27 13.94
N ALA A 201 -0.06 -9.79 14.81
CA ALA A 201 -0.56 -10.59 15.94
C ALA A 201 -1.29 -11.85 15.45
N ALA A 202 -2.14 -11.72 14.43
CA ALA A 202 -2.83 -12.86 13.82
C ALA A 202 -1.85 -13.83 13.14
N LEU A 203 -0.78 -13.32 12.50
CA LEU A 203 0.28 -14.15 11.95
C LEU A 203 1.01 -14.94 13.05
N ALA A 204 1.41 -14.27 14.12
CA ALA A 204 2.06 -14.91 15.27
C ALA A 204 1.19 -16.01 15.88
N ALA A 205 -0.12 -15.74 16.04
CA ALA A 205 -1.08 -16.73 16.53
C ALA A 205 -1.23 -17.93 15.58
N ALA A 206 -1.21 -17.70 14.26
CA ALA A 206 -1.35 -18.75 13.24
C ALA A 206 -0.09 -19.63 13.12
N ILE A 207 1.09 -19.03 13.26
CA ILE A 207 2.37 -19.74 13.21
C ILE A 207 2.56 -20.52 14.52
N GLY A 208 2.13 -19.95 15.65
CA GLY A 208 2.35 -20.50 16.99
C GLY A 208 3.83 -20.46 17.42
N PRO A 209 4.14 -20.95 18.61
CA PRO A 209 5.52 -21.00 19.09
C PRO A 209 6.37 -21.94 18.22
N THR A 210 7.56 -21.48 17.86
CA THR A 210 8.56 -22.34 17.20
C THR A 210 9.12 -23.30 18.22
N VAL A 211 8.95 -24.60 18.02
CA VAL A 211 9.53 -25.61 18.88
C VAL A 211 10.99 -25.79 18.49
N GLY A 212 11.89 -25.68 19.46
CA GLY A 212 13.32 -25.87 19.27
C GLY A 212 13.67 -27.25 18.68
N ALA A 213 14.78 -27.33 17.96
CA ALA A 213 15.25 -28.57 17.33
C ALA A 213 15.64 -29.67 18.37
N ASP A 214 15.84 -29.26 19.60
CA ASP A 214 16.13 -30.09 20.76
C ASP A 214 14.89 -30.80 21.33
N VAL A 215 13.69 -30.37 20.97
CA VAL A 215 12.44 -31.02 21.42
C VAL A 215 12.03 -32.08 20.40
N PRO A 216 11.93 -33.34 20.83
CA PRO A 216 11.59 -34.44 19.93
C PRO A 216 10.21 -34.26 19.31
N PRO A 217 9.97 -34.79 18.10
CA PRO A 217 8.65 -34.77 17.49
C PRO A 217 7.67 -35.58 18.34
N ALA A 218 6.40 -35.19 18.34
CA ALA A 218 5.34 -36.00 18.92
C ALA A 218 5.28 -37.35 18.19
N PRO A 219 5.19 -38.47 18.94
CA PRO A 219 5.25 -39.80 18.36
C PRO A 219 4.02 -40.10 17.49
N GLU A 220 4.24 -40.81 16.39
CA GLU A 220 3.14 -41.28 15.54
C GLU A 220 2.21 -42.22 16.32
N GLY A 221 0.92 -42.15 16.03
CA GLY A 221 -0.09 -42.99 16.68
C GLY A 221 -1.39 -42.24 16.99
N THR A 222 -2.19 -42.88 17.86
CA THR A 222 -3.41 -42.26 18.41
C THR A 222 -3.36 -42.41 19.93
N TRP A 223 -3.19 -41.30 20.62
CA TRP A 223 -3.03 -41.21 22.04
C TRP A 223 -4.27 -40.60 22.68
N ARG A 224 -4.82 -41.23 23.70
CA ARG A 224 -6.04 -40.81 24.39
C ARG A 224 -5.97 -41.08 25.88
N GLU A 225 -6.83 -40.46 26.64
CA GLU A 225 -6.93 -40.62 28.09
C GLU A 225 -7.03 -42.10 28.49
N GLY A 226 -6.32 -42.45 29.56
CA GLY A 226 -6.20 -43.79 30.09
C GLY A 226 -5.06 -44.63 29.49
N MET A 227 -4.38 -44.17 28.44
CA MET A 227 -3.21 -44.85 27.89
C MET A 227 -1.96 -44.59 28.75
N ASN A 228 -1.08 -45.57 28.78
CA ASN A 228 0.21 -45.47 29.47
C ASN A 228 1.31 -46.07 28.58
N ASP A 229 2.18 -45.21 28.04
CA ASP A 229 3.21 -45.59 27.07
C ASP A 229 4.38 -44.60 27.16
N PRO A 230 5.64 -45.08 27.12
CA PRO A 230 6.83 -44.22 27.14
C PRO A 230 6.85 -43.14 26.06
N ALA A 231 6.21 -43.36 24.92
CA ALA A 231 6.12 -42.39 23.83
C ALA A 231 5.32 -41.13 24.23
N ILE A 232 4.44 -41.22 25.23
CA ILE A 232 3.65 -40.07 25.73
C ILE A 232 4.56 -39.01 26.38
N VAL A 233 5.74 -39.40 26.88
CA VAL A 233 6.74 -38.45 27.39
C VAL A 233 7.16 -37.44 26.30
N ALA A 234 7.44 -37.93 25.10
CA ALA A 234 7.77 -37.05 23.96
C ALA A 234 6.57 -36.21 23.50
N LEU A 235 5.35 -36.77 23.56
CA LEU A 235 4.12 -36.03 23.28
C LEU A 235 3.92 -34.87 24.27
N ARG A 236 4.14 -35.11 25.58
CA ARG A 236 4.08 -34.07 26.62
C ARG A 236 5.12 -32.98 26.37
N ALA A 237 6.39 -33.38 26.13
CA ALA A 237 7.47 -32.43 25.86
C ALA A 237 7.15 -31.55 24.66
N ARG A 238 6.58 -32.13 23.59
CA ARG A 238 6.18 -31.40 22.41
C ARG A 238 5.01 -30.45 22.68
N LEU A 239 3.99 -30.87 23.43
CA LEU A 239 2.84 -30.05 23.82
C LEU A 239 3.26 -28.87 24.73
N ALA A 240 4.17 -29.14 25.71
CA ALA A 240 4.75 -28.11 26.56
C ALA A 240 5.53 -27.06 25.75
N ALA A 241 6.35 -27.48 24.79
CA ALA A 241 7.10 -26.60 23.92
C ALA A 241 6.19 -25.77 22.99
N LEU A 242 4.97 -26.24 22.73
CA LEU A 242 3.91 -25.49 22.03
C LEU A 242 3.16 -24.49 22.93
N GLY A 243 3.57 -24.36 24.21
CA GLY A 243 3.05 -23.39 25.17
C GLY A 243 1.77 -23.81 25.90
N PHE A 244 1.57 -25.13 26.09
CA PHE A 244 0.48 -25.68 26.88
C PHE A 244 1.01 -26.35 28.14
N ASP A 245 0.24 -26.35 29.23
CA ASP A 245 0.59 -27.05 30.45
C ASP A 245 0.39 -28.55 30.24
N ALA A 246 1.45 -29.24 29.86
CA ALA A 246 1.42 -30.68 29.64
C ALA A 246 1.50 -31.51 30.94
N GLY A 247 1.47 -30.90 32.14
CA GLY A 247 1.58 -31.56 33.42
C GLY A 247 2.98 -32.09 33.72
N ALA A 248 3.07 -33.21 34.48
CA ALA A 248 4.35 -33.74 34.98
C ALA A 248 5.31 -34.15 33.84
N PRO A 249 6.47 -33.47 33.68
CA PRO A 249 7.48 -33.89 32.72
C PRO A 249 7.94 -35.36 33.01
N GLY A 250 8.04 -36.17 31.95
CA GLY A 250 8.48 -37.55 32.08
C GLY A 250 7.40 -38.57 32.45
N SER A 251 6.15 -38.16 32.69
CA SER A 251 5.04 -39.09 32.91
C SER A 251 4.63 -39.82 31.61
N PRO A 252 4.58 -41.16 31.61
CA PRO A 252 4.13 -41.95 30.47
C PRO A 252 2.60 -42.07 30.38
N ALA A 253 1.85 -41.53 31.37
CA ALA A 253 0.39 -41.59 31.38
C ALA A 253 -0.26 -40.49 30.54
N PHE A 254 -1.26 -40.84 29.75
CA PHE A 254 -2.16 -39.87 29.13
C PHE A 254 -3.33 -39.63 30.09
N ASP A 255 -3.15 -38.72 31.01
CA ASP A 255 -4.10 -38.40 32.08
C ASP A 255 -5.13 -37.36 31.64
N ALA A 256 -6.19 -37.14 32.43
CA ALA A 256 -7.22 -36.16 32.16
C ALA A 256 -6.69 -34.70 31.99
N PRO A 257 -5.71 -34.21 32.79
CA PRO A 257 -5.10 -32.91 32.53
C PRO A 257 -4.44 -32.83 31.17
N LEU A 258 -3.71 -33.86 30.71
CA LEU A 258 -3.12 -33.88 29.36
C LEU A 258 -4.19 -33.87 28.27
N ALA A 259 -5.29 -34.64 28.44
CA ALA A 259 -6.40 -34.64 27.49
C ALA A 259 -7.05 -33.26 27.37
N ALA A 260 -7.25 -32.57 28.50
CA ALA A 260 -7.79 -31.21 28.50
C ALA A 260 -6.89 -30.20 27.77
N GLN A 261 -5.55 -30.29 28.00
CA GLN A 261 -4.60 -29.42 27.30
C GLN A 261 -4.45 -29.80 25.82
N MET A 262 -4.62 -31.05 25.46
CA MET A 262 -4.67 -31.48 24.06
C MET A 262 -5.91 -30.91 23.35
N ALA A 263 -7.07 -30.94 24.00
CA ALA A 263 -8.28 -30.31 23.47
C ALA A 263 -8.10 -28.78 23.31
N ALA A 264 -7.46 -28.13 24.28
CA ALA A 264 -7.13 -26.69 24.18
C ALA A 264 -6.18 -26.40 23.02
N TYR A 265 -5.16 -27.24 22.80
CA TYR A 265 -4.28 -27.17 21.65
C TYR A 265 -5.04 -27.33 20.34
N GLN A 266 -5.89 -28.35 20.24
CA GLN A 266 -6.71 -28.63 19.05
C GLN A 266 -7.62 -27.44 18.71
N ALA A 267 -8.30 -26.88 19.70
CA ALA A 267 -9.12 -25.67 19.54
C ALA A 267 -8.30 -24.50 19.00
N ARG A 268 -7.09 -24.27 19.56
CA ARG A 268 -6.20 -23.18 19.10
C ARG A 268 -5.76 -23.34 17.65
N VAL A 269 -5.57 -24.59 17.17
CA VAL A 269 -5.09 -24.85 15.80
C VAL A 269 -6.22 -25.20 14.81
N GLY A 270 -7.48 -25.04 15.21
CA GLY A 270 -8.66 -25.24 14.34
C GLY A 270 -9.00 -26.71 14.09
N LEU A 271 -8.60 -27.61 14.97
CA LEU A 271 -9.03 -29.02 14.98
C LEU A 271 -10.21 -29.23 15.93
N ALA A 272 -10.96 -30.32 15.75
CA ALA A 272 -12.01 -30.72 16.70
C ALA A 272 -11.36 -30.95 18.09
N PRO A 273 -11.83 -30.27 19.17
CA PRO A 273 -11.23 -30.34 20.49
C PRO A 273 -11.68 -31.60 21.27
N ASP A 274 -11.38 -32.77 20.73
CA ASP A 274 -11.78 -34.08 21.31
C ASP A 274 -10.79 -34.60 22.36
N GLY A 275 -9.67 -33.94 22.58
CA GLY A 275 -8.63 -34.36 23.52
C GLY A 275 -7.82 -35.58 23.08
N VAL A 276 -8.06 -36.12 21.88
CA VAL A 276 -7.36 -37.29 21.35
C VAL A 276 -6.25 -36.85 20.41
N ALA A 277 -5.00 -37.19 20.73
CA ALA A 277 -3.88 -36.91 19.84
C ALA A 277 -3.79 -37.98 18.73
N GLY A 278 -4.71 -37.87 17.75
CA GLY A 278 -4.72 -38.72 16.57
C GLY A 278 -3.74 -38.25 15.48
N PRO A 279 -3.63 -38.99 14.35
CA PRO A 279 -2.65 -38.69 13.27
C PRO A 279 -2.66 -37.26 12.79
N ARG A 280 -3.85 -36.64 12.65
CA ARG A 280 -4.00 -35.24 12.24
C ARG A 280 -3.45 -34.27 13.29
N THR A 281 -3.71 -34.54 14.57
CA THR A 281 -3.21 -33.74 15.69
C THR A 281 -1.69 -33.87 15.79
N ILE A 282 -1.15 -35.10 15.72
CA ILE A 282 0.29 -35.37 15.73
C ILE A 282 0.99 -34.69 14.55
N ALA A 283 0.47 -34.85 13.34
CA ALA A 283 1.04 -34.19 12.17
C ALA A 283 1.03 -32.66 12.33
N ARG A 284 0.00 -32.09 12.96
CA ARG A 284 -0.07 -30.63 13.25
C ARG A 284 0.93 -30.20 14.32
N MET A 285 1.12 -31.01 15.39
CA MET A 285 2.12 -30.76 16.44
C MET A 285 3.56 -30.83 15.90
N ASN A 286 3.82 -31.73 14.96
CA ASN A 286 5.15 -31.95 14.40
C ASN A 286 5.53 -31.00 13.28
N ARG A 287 4.58 -30.23 12.77
CA ARG A 287 4.92 -29.07 11.91
C ARG A 287 5.56 -28.03 12.82
N SER A 288 6.87 -27.90 12.75
CA SER A 288 7.60 -26.79 13.40
C SER A 288 7.19 -25.47 12.75
N GLY A 289 6.47 -24.65 13.52
CA GLY A 289 5.87 -23.43 13.04
C GLY A 289 4.65 -23.70 12.14
N GLY A 290 3.45 -23.23 12.52
CA GLY A 290 2.30 -23.27 11.64
C GLY A 290 2.64 -22.60 10.32
N GLN A 291 2.18 -23.16 9.19
CA GLN A 291 2.29 -22.45 7.92
C GLN A 291 1.52 -21.15 8.05
N ALA A 292 2.18 -20.03 7.77
CA ALA A 292 1.52 -18.73 7.74
C ALA A 292 0.38 -18.78 6.72
N PRO A 293 -0.87 -18.44 7.08
CA PRO A 293 -1.96 -18.44 6.14
C PRO A 293 -1.65 -17.52 4.97
N ARG A 294 -1.78 -18.03 3.75
CA ARG A 294 -1.53 -17.29 2.50
C ARG A 294 -2.18 -15.90 2.52
N GLY A 295 -3.44 -15.82 2.96
CA GLY A 295 -4.18 -14.56 3.04
C GLY A 295 -3.52 -13.53 3.97
N LEU A 296 -2.94 -13.96 5.10
CA LEU A 296 -2.22 -13.06 6.02
C LEU A 296 -0.93 -12.54 5.40
N LEU A 297 -0.16 -13.39 4.70
CA LEU A 297 1.07 -12.94 4.04
C LEU A 297 0.78 -11.92 2.93
N ILE A 298 -0.27 -12.15 2.14
CA ILE A 298 -0.74 -11.20 1.13
C ILE A 298 -1.21 -9.90 1.79
N ALA A 299 -1.99 -9.98 2.87
CA ALA A 299 -2.50 -8.80 3.57
C ALA A 299 -1.36 -7.97 4.19
N LEU A 300 -0.35 -8.61 4.80
CA LEU A 300 0.84 -7.93 5.33
C LEU A 300 1.63 -7.25 4.22
N GLU A 301 1.83 -7.90 3.07
CA GLU A 301 2.50 -7.30 1.93
C GLU A 301 1.74 -6.08 1.41
N ARG A 302 0.41 -6.19 1.23
CA ARG A 302 -0.45 -5.07 0.81
C ARG A 302 -0.48 -3.93 1.83
N MET A 303 -0.41 -4.24 3.13
CA MET A 303 -0.36 -3.21 4.16
C MET A 303 0.97 -2.44 4.12
N ARG A 304 2.09 -3.12 3.85
CA ARG A 304 3.39 -2.45 3.63
C ARG A 304 3.37 -1.53 2.41
N TRP A 305 2.58 -1.83 1.36
CA TRP A 305 2.44 -0.94 0.20
C TRP A 305 1.77 0.40 0.53
N MET A 306 1.14 0.52 1.69
CA MET A 306 0.65 1.80 2.17
C MET A 306 1.80 2.73 2.60
N GLY A 307 2.97 2.16 2.90
CA GLY A 307 4.21 2.89 3.19
C GLY A 307 4.03 3.90 4.31
N THR A 308 4.37 5.17 4.05
CA THR A 308 4.32 6.26 5.03
C THR A 308 2.97 6.97 5.13
N HIS A 309 1.89 6.44 4.50
CA HIS A 309 0.56 7.01 4.73
C HIS A 309 0.14 6.87 6.19
N ASP A 310 -0.41 7.94 6.74
CA ASP A 310 -1.06 7.89 8.06
C ASP A 310 -2.41 7.17 7.94
N LEU A 311 -2.44 5.90 8.36
CA LEU A 311 -3.63 5.05 8.30
C LEU A 311 -4.52 5.13 9.57
N ASP A 312 -4.06 5.82 10.61
CA ASP A 312 -4.85 6.08 11.81
C ASP A 312 -5.49 7.48 11.77
N GLY A 313 -5.07 8.35 10.84
CA GLY A 313 -5.68 9.65 10.58
C GLY A 313 -7.06 9.58 9.92
N ARG A 314 -7.65 10.78 9.68
CA ARG A 314 -8.95 10.89 9.00
C ARG A 314 -8.80 10.61 7.50
N MET A 315 -9.56 9.62 6.99
CA MET A 315 -9.47 9.19 5.58
C MET A 315 -10.75 8.52 5.09
N VAL A 316 -10.86 8.36 3.76
CA VAL A 316 -11.82 7.46 3.10
C VAL A 316 -11.12 6.17 2.73
N TRP A 317 -11.61 5.05 3.25
CA TRP A 317 -11.08 3.73 3.00
C TRP A 317 -12.11 2.87 2.26
N VAL A 318 -11.80 2.43 1.04
CA VAL A 318 -12.69 1.58 0.24
C VAL A 318 -12.02 0.24 0.02
N ASN A 319 -12.49 -0.79 0.74
CA ASN A 319 -12.02 -2.15 0.53
C ASN A 319 -12.88 -2.83 -0.56
N LEU A 320 -12.30 -3.00 -1.74
CA LEU A 320 -13.00 -3.48 -2.93
C LEU A 320 -13.59 -4.89 -2.76
N PRO A 321 -12.85 -5.91 -2.23
CA PRO A 321 -13.39 -7.26 -2.01
C PRO A 321 -14.54 -7.32 -1.00
N GLU A 322 -14.56 -6.42 -0.03
CA GLU A 322 -15.61 -6.33 0.99
C GLU A 322 -16.86 -5.60 0.46
N PHE A 323 -16.72 -4.83 -0.62
CA PHE A 323 -17.78 -3.94 -1.15
C PHE A 323 -18.25 -2.90 -0.12
N VAL A 324 -17.33 -2.31 0.63
CA VAL A 324 -17.61 -1.34 1.68
C VAL A 324 -16.65 -0.14 1.56
N ALA A 325 -17.21 1.05 1.72
CA ALA A 325 -16.46 2.28 1.96
C ALA A 325 -16.66 2.72 3.42
N ARG A 326 -15.58 3.19 4.03
CA ARG A 326 -15.55 3.74 5.40
C ARG A 326 -14.96 5.13 5.38
N VAL A 327 -15.45 5.99 6.27
CA VAL A 327 -14.66 7.11 6.77
C VAL A 327 -14.05 6.64 8.09
N ARG A 328 -12.74 6.72 8.19
CA ARG A 328 -11.97 6.39 9.39
C ARG A 328 -11.44 7.69 9.98
N ASP A 329 -11.31 7.75 11.31
CA ASP A 329 -10.75 8.88 12.04
C ASP A 329 -10.16 8.38 13.36
N GLY A 330 -8.92 8.71 13.68
CA GLY A 330 -8.24 8.18 14.86
C GLY A 330 -8.12 6.65 14.87
N GLY A 331 -8.06 6.02 13.69
CA GLY A 331 -8.04 4.56 13.55
C GLY A 331 -9.42 3.89 13.68
N GLU A 332 -10.47 4.61 14.04
CA GLU A 332 -11.82 4.09 14.21
C GLU A 332 -12.69 4.33 12.97
N THR A 333 -13.71 3.49 12.76
CA THR A 333 -14.69 3.69 11.69
C THR A 333 -15.83 4.61 12.20
N VAL A 334 -15.84 5.86 11.75
CA VAL A 334 -16.89 6.84 12.12
C VAL A 334 -18.11 6.79 11.19
N PHE A 335 -17.94 6.25 9.98
CA PHE A 335 -19.02 6.02 9.02
C PHE A 335 -18.70 4.85 8.11
N GLN A 336 -19.73 4.08 7.71
CA GLN A 336 -19.58 3.07 6.68
C GLN A 336 -20.81 2.95 5.79
N THR A 337 -20.58 2.50 4.55
CA THR A 337 -21.62 2.30 3.56
C THR A 337 -21.25 1.19 2.57
N LYS A 338 -22.26 0.48 2.04
CA LYS A 338 -22.07 -0.48 0.96
C LYS A 338 -21.68 0.24 -0.33
N VAL A 339 -20.85 -0.41 -1.15
CA VAL A 339 -20.50 0.09 -2.47
C VAL A 339 -20.70 -0.94 -3.57
N VAL A 340 -20.87 -0.45 -4.81
CA VAL A 340 -20.81 -1.24 -6.04
C VAL A 340 -19.54 -0.81 -6.77
N ILE A 341 -18.68 -1.77 -7.08
CA ILE A 341 -17.40 -1.57 -7.77
C ILE A 341 -17.49 -1.98 -9.25
N GLY A 342 -16.39 -1.79 -9.97
CA GLY A 342 -16.27 -2.19 -11.37
C GLY A 342 -16.48 -3.68 -11.61
N LYS A 343 -16.95 -4.04 -12.82
CA LYS A 343 -17.09 -5.43 -13.24
C LYS A 343 -15.77 -6.16 -13.20
N SER A 344 -15.83 -7.48 -13.01
CA SER A 344 -14.63 -8.33 -13.05
C SER A 344 -14.17 -8.60 -14.48
N ASP A 345 -15.08 -8.52 -15.44
CA ASP A 345 -14.82 -8.69 -16.87
C ASP A 345 -15.71 -7.73 -17.67
N PRO A 346 -15.18 -7.04 -18.68
CA PRO A 346 -13.76 -7.03 -19.11
C PRO A 346 -12.84 -6.30 -18.12
N ALA A 347 -11.54 -6.60 -18.17
CA ALA A 347 -10.55 -6.09 -17.20
C ALA A 347 -10.43 -4.55 -17.18
N ASP A 348 -10.72 -3.87 -18.28
CA ASP A 348 -10.73 -2.41 -18.40
C ASP A 348 -11.89 -1.73 -17.63
N GLN A 349 -12.83 -2.51 -17.09
CA GLN A 349 -13.92 -2.04 -16.24
C GLN A 349 -13.67 -2.32 -14.74
N ARG A 350 -12.57 -2.97 -14.36
CA ARG A 350 -12.21 -3.19 -12.96
C ARG A 350 -11.86 -1.89 -12.26
N THR A 351 -12.30 -1.73 -11.02
CA THR A 351 -11.84 -0.62 -10.17
C THR A 351 -10.36 -0.83 -9.84
N PRO A 352 -9.47 0.14 -10.13
CA PRO A 352 -8.05 0.04 -9.76
C PRO A 352 -7.81 0.26 -8.27
N GLU A 353 -6.66 -0.22 -7.78
CA GLU A 353 -6.14 0.09 -6.45
C GLU A 353 -5.19 1.28 -6.52
N PHE A 354 -5.45 2.32 -5.76
CA PHE A 354 -4.57 3.49 -5.65
C PHE A 354 -4.95 4.35 -4.44
N SER A 355 -4.11 5.32 -4.14
CA SER A 355 -4.37 6.38 -3.15
C SER A 355 -4.36 7.73 -3.84
N ASP A 356 -5.22 8.63 -3.37
CA ASP A 356 -5.32 10.02 -3.85
C ASP A 356 -5.90 10.89 -2.72
N GLU A 357 -6.15 12.17 -3.00
CA GLU A 357 -6.80 13.10 -2.10
C GLU A 357 -8.19 13.49 -2.62
N MET A 358 -9.21 13.31 -1.79
CA MET A 358 -10.57 13.73 -2.11
C MET A 358 -10.72 15.22 -1.83
N GLU A 359 -11.01 15.98 -2.89
CA GLU A 359 -11.05 17.44 -2.86
C GLU A 359 -12.47 18.01 -2.82
N TYR A 360 -13.43 17.36 -3.47
CA TYR A 360 -14.77 17.93 -3.66
C TYR A 360 -15.90 16.94 -3.40
N VAL A 361 -16.94 17.44 -2.73
CA VAL A 361 -18.30 16.90 -2.79
C VAL A 361 -19.06 17.72 -3.85
N VAL A 362 -19.49 17.07 -4.94
CA VAL A 362 -20.20 17.76 -6.04
C VAL A 362 -21.66 17.38 -6.02
N VAL A 363 -22.52 18.34 -5.71
CA VAL A 363 -23.97 18.19 -5.60
C VAL A 363 -24.63 18.54 -6.93
N ASN A 364 -25.73 17.87 -7.30
CA ASN A 364 -26.38 17.96 -8.61
C ASN A 364 -25.38 17.76 -9.77
N PRO A 365 -24.64 16.63 -9.81
CA PRO A 365 -23.56 16.46 -10.76
C PRO A 365 -24.07 16.35 -12.21
N ARG A 366 -23.33 16.93 -13.13
CA ARG A 366 -23.43 16.57 -14.56
C ARG A 366 -22.61 15.31 -14.80
N TRP A 367 -23.18 14.38 -15.56
CA TRP A 367 -22.42 13.22 -15.98
C TRP A 367 -21.81 13.47 -17.37
N ASN A 368 -20.53 13.70 -17.44
CA ASN A 368 -19.79 13.66 -18.69
C ASN A 368 -19.49 12.19 -18.99
N VAL A 369 -20.13 11.66 -20.02
CA VAL A 369 -20.03 10.23 -20.37
C VAL A 369 -18.60 9.91 -20.80
N PRO A 370 -17.93 8.91 -20.20
CA PRO A 370 -16.61 8.48 -20.64
C PRO A 370 -16.58 8.09 -22.10
N ARG A 371 -15.46 8.37 -22.77
CA ARG A 371 -15.29 8.06 -24.20
C ARG A 371 -15.56 6.61 -24.52
N SER A 372 -15.08 5.69 -23.68
CA SER A 372 -15.31 4.24 -23.82
C SER A 372 -16.80 3.89 -23.88
N ILE A 373 -17.62 4.40 -22.96
CA ILE A 373 -19.07 4.19 -22.93
C ILE A 373 -19.73 4.85 -24.14
N THR A 374 -19.33 6.10 -24.46
CA THR A 374 -19.87 6.82 -25.62
C THR A 374 -19.72 6.02 -26.90
N VAL A 375 -18.54 5.46 -27.17
CA VAL A 375 -18.26 4.82 -28.48
C VAL A 375 -18.54 3.32 -28.50
N LYS A 376 -18.39 2.61 -27.34
CA LYS A 376 -18.62 1.17 -27.29
C LYS A 376 -20.09 0.80 -27.06
N GLU A 377 -20.84 1.67 -26.35
CA GLU A 377 -22.22 1.34 -25.94
C GLU A 377 -23.26 2.26 -26.63
N TYR A 378 -23.04 3.57 -26.64
CA TYR A 378 -24.06 4.51 -27.10
C TYR A 378 -24.01 4.77 -28.60
N LEU A 379 -22.83 4.89 -29.21
CA LEU A 379 -22.74 5.06 -30.66
C LEU A 379 -23.42 3.94 -31.45
N PRO A 380 -23.25 2.63 -31.15
CA PRO A 380 -23.99 1.56 -31.84
C PRO A 380 -25.51 1.65 -31.67
N ARG A 381 -25.99 2.15 -30.52
CA ARG A 381 -27.42 2.38 -30.28
C ARG A 381 -27.95 3.55 -31.11
N LEU A 382 -27.16 4.65 -31.20
CA LEU A 382 -27.50 5.84 -32.00
C LEU A 382 -27.46 5.55 -33.49
N GLN A 383 -26.59 4.66 -33.97
CA GLN A 383 -26.57 4.20 -35.35
C GLN A 383 -27.84 3.44 -35.75
N LYS A 384 -28.41 2.69 -34.81
CA LYS A 384 -29.68 1.97 -35.01
C LYS A 384 -30.91 2.86 -34.86
N ASN A 385 -30.86 3.79 -33.91
CA ASN A 385 -31.92 4.75 -33.63
C ASN A 385 -31.30 6.08 -33.15
N PRO A 386 -31.31 7.15 -33.98
CA PRO A 386 -30.77 8.44 -33.61
C PRO A 386 -31.38 9.05 -32.34
N ASN A 387 -32.57 8.65 -31.96
CA ASN A 387 -33.24 9.08 -30.73
C ASN A 387 -32.96 8.15 -29.51
N ALA A 388 -32.18 7.12 -29.68
CA ALA A 388 -31.72 6.34 -28.54
C ALA A 388 -31.00 7.23 -27.53
N VAL A 389 -31.10 6.89 -26.22
CA VAL A 389 -30.48 7.64 -25.12
C VAL A 389 -30.78 9.14 -25.16
N SER A 390 -32.05 9.50 -25.38
CA SER A 390 -32.53 10.91 -25.54
C SER A 390 -32.26 11.80 -24.32
N HIS A 391 -32.09 11.22 -23.14
CA HIS A 391 -31.73 11.91 -21.89
C HIS A 391 -30.30 12.48 -21.89
N LEU A 392 -29.47 12.16 -22.90
CA LEU A 392 -28.11 12.64 -23.03
C LEU A 392 -28.04 13.77 -24.08
N ASP A 393 -27.45 14.89 -23.72
CA ASP A 393 -27.03 15.91 -24.71
C ASP A 393 -25.82 15.39 -25.50
N ILE A 394 -25.84 15.61 -26.82
CA ILE A 394 -24.64 15.42 -27.65
C ILE A 394 -23.96 16.79 -27.79
N VAL A 395 -22.65 16.83 -27.49
CA VAL A 395 -21.92 18.10 -27.46
C VAL A 395 -20.68 18.05 -28.35
N ASP A 396 -20.38 19.18 -29.00
CA ASP A 396 -19.16 19.34 -29.81
C ASP A 396 -17.90 19.49 -28.92
N SER A 397 -16.74 19.67 -29.55
CA SER A 397 -15.46 19.90 -28.87
C SER A 397 -15.45 21.17 -28.01
N ARG A 398 -16.33 22.15 -28.32
CA ARG A 398 -16.51 23.41 -27.56
C ARG A 398 -17.56 23.29 -26.47
N GLY A 399 -18.18 22.10 -26.27
CA GLY A 399 -19.21 21.85 -25.26
C GLY A 399 -20.60 22.38 -25.63
N ARG A 400 -20.84 22.81 -26.89
CA ARG A 400 -22.15 23.26 -27.37
C ARG A 400 -23.00 22.05 -27.73
N VAL A 401 -24.28 22.10 -27.37
CA VAL A 401 -25.24 21.06 -27.76
C VAL A 401 -25.45 21.05 -29.26
N VAL A 402 -25.33 19.87 -29.85
CA VAL A 402 -25.58 19.65 -31.29
C VAL A 402 -26.89 18.89 -31.42
N PRO A 403 -27.88 19.44 -32.16
CA PRO A 403 -29.13 18.76 -32.43
C PRO A 403 -28.89 17.40 -33.11
N ARG A 404 -29.58 16.35 -32.67
CA ARG A 404 -29.40 14.98 -33.17
C ARG A 404 -29.69 14.85 -34.66
N GLY A 405 -30.68 15.60 -35.17
CA GLY A 405 -31.04 15.63 -36.59
C GLY A 405 -29.93 16.15 -37.49
N ASN A 406 -28.94 16.86 -36.94
CA ASN A 406 -27.78 17.36 -37.68
C ASN A 406 -26.61 16.35 -37.73
N ILE A 407 -26.80 15.15 -37.21
CA ILE A 407 -25.74 14.12 -37.07
C ILE A 407 -26.17 12.86 -37.78
N ASP A 408 -25.47 12.51 -38.85
CA ASP A 408 -25.55 11.18 -39.45
C ASP A 408 -24.64 10.22 -38.68
N PHE A 409 -25.21 9.49 -37.72
CA PHE A 409 -24.44 8.56 -36.87
C PHE A 409 -23.86 7.39 -37.66
N GLY A 410 -24.46 7.02 -38.80
CA GLY A 410 -23.99 5.93 -39.65
C GLY A 410 -22.59 6.16 -40.25
N ARG A 411 -22.18 7.44 -40.34
CA ARG A 411 -20.87 7.83 -40.89
C ARG A 411 -19.70 7.68 -39.94
N TYR A 412 -19.97 7.37 -38.65
CA TYR A 412 -18.94 7.35 -37.64
C TYR A 412 -18.58 5.93 -37.14
N THR A 413 -17.33 5.78 -36.81
CA THR A 413 -16.77 4.62 -36.11
C THR A 413 -16.34 5.01 -34.70
N PRO A 414 -16.06 4.08 -33.80
CA PRO A 414 -15.48 4.39 -32.49
C PRO A 414 -14.24 5.28 -32.53
N ALA A 415 -13.43 5.15 -33.59
CA ALA A 415 -12.20 5.91 -33.74
C ALA A 415 -12.43 7.39 -34.13
N ASN A 416 -13.39 7.65 -35.03
CA ASN A 416 -13.60 8.99 -35.62
C ASN A 416 -14.82 9.74 -35.12
N PHE A 417 -15.59 9.21 -34.13
CA PHE A 417 -16.75 9.91 -33.55
C PHE A 417 -16.31 11.18 -32.81
N PRO A 418 -16.63 12.41 -33.26
CA PRO A 418 -16.01 13.64 -32.73
C PRO A 418 -16.76 14.20 -31.52
N TYR A 419 -17.96 13.70 -31.24
CA TYR A 419 -18.82 14.25 -30.21
C TYR A 419 -18.60 13.62 -28.87
N ARG A 420 -18.94 14.37 -27.80
CA ARG A 420 -19.05 13.90 -26.42
C ARG A 420 -20.52 13.80 -26.05
N MET A 421 -20.82 13.09 -24.97
CA MET A 421 -22.17 13.00 -24.42
C MET A 421 -22.20 13.47 -22.98
N ARG A 422 -23.30 14.09 -22.57
CA ARG A 422 -23.45 14.65 -21.24
C ARG A 422 -24.89 14.52 -20.75
N GLN A 423 -25.08 14.10 -19.50
CA GLN A 423 -26.37 14.14 -18.81
C GLN A 423 -26.42 15.36 -17.90
N LYS A 424 -27.54 16.08 -17.93
CA LYS A 424 -27.80 17.19 -17.00
C LYS A 424 -28.12 16.68 -15.60
N PRO A 425 -28.02 17.52 -14.56
CA PRO A 425 -28.56 17.19 -13.24
C PRO A 425 -30.03 16.81 -13.34
N SER A 426 -30.41 15.69 -12.75
CA SER A 426 -31.78 15.20 -12.65
C SER A 426 -31.81 14.02 -11.67
N ASP A 427 -32.99 13.62 -11.19
CA ASP A 427 -33.13 12.47 -10.32
C ASP A 427 -32.75 11.15 -11.01
N ASP A 428 -32.89 11.10 -12.34
CA ASP A 428 -32.49 9.97 -13.18
C ASP A 428 -31.01 10.04 -13.65
N ASN A 429 -30.23 11.00 -13.15
CA ASN A 429 -28.84 11.10 -13.56
C ASN A 429 -28.07 9.84 -13.14
N ALA A 430 -27.26 9.29 -14.04
CA ALA A 430 -26.48 8.09 -13.78
C ALA A 430 -25.54 8.21 -12.55
N LEU A 431 -25.15 9.44 -12.18
CA LEU A 431 -24.35 9.74 -10.98
C LEU A 431 -25.21 10.09 -9.76
N GLY A 432 -26.55 9.98 -9.85
CA GLY A 432 -27.47 10.38 -8.80
C GLY A 432 -27.33 11.85 -8.43
N GLU A 433 -27.55 12.18 -7.16
CA GLU A 433 -27.57 13.57 -6.67
C GLU A 433 -26.21 14.11 -6.20
N VAL A 434 -25.20 13.22 -6.03
CA VAL A 434 -23.88 13.62 -5.52
C VAL A 434 -22.75 12.72 -6.03
N LYS A 435 -21.60 13.32 -6.30
CA LYS A 435 -20.33 12.62 -6.58
C LYS A 435 -19.21 13.20 -5.72
N PHE A 436 -18.20 12.38 -5.44
CA PHE A 436 -17.03 12.69 -4.60
C PHE A 436 -15.79 12.58 -5.46
N ILE A 437 -15.08 13.68 -5.63
CA ILE A 437 -13.98 13.79 -6.59
C ILE A 437 -12.64 13.79 -5.86
N PHE A 438 -11.78 12.89 -6.29
CA PHE A 438 -10.34 12.83 -6.06
C PHE A 438 -9.67 12.81 -7.45
N PRO A 439 -9.01 13.90 -7.89
CA PRO A 439 -8.54 14.05 -9.26
C PRO A 439 -7.44 13.05 -9.59
N ASN A 440 -7.72 12.12 -10.50
CA ASN A 440 -6.79 11.09 -10.93
C ASN A 440 -6.85 10.87 -12.46
N SER A 441 -5.77 10.30 -13.01
CA SER A 441 -5.66 10.07 -14.46
C SER A 441 -6.61 8.99 -15.00
N MET A 442 -7.22 8.20 -14.13
CA MET A 442 -8.11 7.09 -14.49
C MET A 442 -9.59 7.50 -14.49
N ASN A 443 -9.91 8.74 -14.08
CA ASN A 443 -11.27 9.27 -13.93
C ASN A 443 -12.17 8.38 -13.03
N ILE A 444 -11.61 7.85 -11.95
CA ILE A 444 -12.33 7.11 -10.92
C ILE A 444 -12.81 8.10 -9.85
N TYR A 445 -14.06 7.94 -9.42
CA TYR A 445 -14.68 8.71 -8.33
C TYR A 445 -15.75 7.88 -7.64
N LEU A 446 -16.15 8.30 -6.44
CA LEU A 446 -17.33 7.76 -5.76
C LEU A 446 -18.56 8.58 -6.19
N HIS A 447 -19.73 7.94 -6.30
CA HIS A 447 -20.95 8.65 -6.69
C HIS A 447 -22.21 7.92 -6.25
N ASP A 448 -23.30 8.65 -6.24
CA ASP A 448 -24.65 8.11 -6.11
C ASP A 448 -25.11 7.38 -7.40
N THR A 449 -26.27 6.76 -7.35
CA THR A 449 -26.84 6.04 -8.49
C THR A 449 -28.36 5.87 -8.32
N PRO A 450 -29.16 5.96 -9.39
CA PRO A 450 -30.57 5.56 -9.34
C PRO A 450 -30.76 4.03 -9.19
N SER A 451 -29.74 3.21 -9.52
CA SER A 451 -29.80 1.74 -9.46
C SER A 451 -29.60 1.22 -8.04
N LYS A 452 -30.46 1.62 -7.11
CA LYS A 452 -30.33 1.30 -5.66
C LYS A 452 -30.46 -0.19 -5.35
N GLY A 453 -31.22 -0.96 -6.16
CA GLY A 453 -31.40 -2.40 -5.96
C GLY A 453 -30.07 -3.20 -5.98
N LEU A 454 -29.05 -2.73 -6.68
CA LEU A 454 -27.74 -3.39 -6.76
C LEU A 454 -27.02 -3.50 -5.42
N PHE A 455 -27.37 -2.68 -4.41
CA PHE A 455 -26.79 -2.76 -3.07
C PHE A 455 -27.31 -3.96 -2.26
N GLY A 456 -28.40 -4.61 -2.72
CA GLY A 456 -28.92 -5.86 -2.15
C GLY A 456 -28.13 -7.10 -2.58
N GLU A 457 -27.36 -7.01 -3.67
CA GLU A 457 -26.59 -8.12 -4.18
C GLU A 457 -25.43 -8.50 -3.25
N SER A 458 -25.13 -9.80 -3.18
CA SER A 458 -23.98 -10.31 -2.41
C SER A 458 -22.66 -9.95 -3.09
N ARG A 459 -22.59 -10.07 -4.43
CA ARG A 459 -21.45 -9.65 -5.25
C ARG A 459 -21.79 -8.36 -5.97
N ARG A 460 -21.17 -7.26 -5.57
CA ARG A 460 -21.48 -5.92 -6.07
C ARG A 460 -20.44 -5.38 -7.05
N ALA A 461 -20.21 -6.10 -8.14
CA ALA A 461 -19.25 -5.77 -9.19
C ALA A 461 -19.95 -5.51 -10.53
N PHE A 462 -20.54 -4.29 -10.70
CA PHE A 462 -21.43 -3.97 -11.82
C PHE A 462 -21.10 -2.68 -12.57
N SER A 463 -20.21 -1.83 -12.04
CA SER A 463 -19.87 -0.53 -12.64
C SER A 463 -18.81 -0.65 -13.74
N HIS A 464 -18.49 0.47 -14.38
CA HIS A 464 -17.41 0.60 -15.36
C HIS A 464 -16.09 1.09 -14.73
N GLY A 465 -15.90 0.82 -13.43
CA GLY A 465 -14.71 1.20 -12.68
C GLY A 465 -14.95 2.21 -11.56
N CYS A 466 -15.87 3.17 -11.72
CA CYS A 466 -16.27 4.08 -10.65
C CYS A 466 -17.01 3.34 -9.53
N ILE A 467 -17.14 3.96 -8.36
CA ILE A 467 -17.65 3.34 -7.16
C ILE A 467 -19.00 3.97 -6.80
N ARG A 468 -20.09 3.17 -6.86
CA ARG A 468 -21.42 3.61 -6.46
C ARG A 468 -21.58 3.43 -4.95
N VAL A 469 -22.22 4.41 -4.30
CA VAL A 469 -22.36 4.49 -2.83
C VAL A 469 -23.83 4.33 -2.44
N ALA A 470 -24.11 3.48 -1.45
CA ALA A 470 -25.49 3.22 -1.01
C ALA A 470 -26.08 4.36 -0.20
N ARG A 471 -25.28 5.02 0.66
CA ARG A 471 -25.66 6.13 1.52
C ARG A 471 -24.90 7.41 1.15
N PRO A 472 -25.14 7.98 -0.03
CA PRO A 472 -24.30 9.05 -0.57
C PRO A 472 -24.47 10.39 0.15
N VAL A 473 -25.69 10.72 0.58
CA VAL A 473 -25.97 11.97 1.31
C VAL A 473 -25.34 11.94 2.70
N ASP A 474 -25.46 10.81 3.39
CA ASP A 474 -24.83 10.65 4.72
C ASP A 474 -23.30 10.72 4.61
N LEU A 475 -22.73 10.12 3.56
CA LEU A 475 -21.30 10.25 3.27
C LEU A 475 -20.91 11.71 3.01
N ALA A 476 -21.73 12.46 2.24
CA ALA A 476 -21.47 13.87 1.99
C ALA A 476 -21.47 14.70 3.28
N HIS A 477 -22.46 14.46 4.15
CA HIS A 477 -22.53 15.14 5.46
C HIS A 477 -21.30 14.78 6.32
N GLU A 478 -20.90 13.51 6.36
CA GLU A 478 -19.74 13.06 7.11
C GLU A 478 -18.46 13.75 6.63
N LEU A 479 -18.23 13.78 5.32
CA LEU A 479 -17.03 14.38 4.73
C LEU A 479 -16.98 15.90 4.95
N LEU A 480 -18.12 16.58 4.92
CA LEU A 480 -18.22 18.03 5.10
C LEU A 480 -18.02 18.49 6.55
N LYS A 481 -18.00 17.60 7.55
CA LYS A 481 -17.81 17.97 8.97
C LYS A 481 -16.55 18.80 9.22
N GLY A 482 -15.47 18.51 8.51
CA GLY A 482 -14.23 19.29 8.61
C GLY A 482 -14.26 20.65 7.91
N SER A 483 -15.23 20.84 6.97
CA SER A 483 -15.25 21.99 6.05
C SER A 483 -16.45 22.93 6.26
N ALA A 484 -17.39 22.60 7.16
CA ALA A 484 -18.59 23.38 7.42
C ALA A 484 -19.08 23.23 8.85
N ALA A 485 -19.51 24.34 9.45
CA ALA A 485 -20.14 24.32 10.77
C ALA A 485 -21.47 23.55 10.77
N ASP A 486 -22.22 23.62 9.67
CA ASP A 486 -23.44 22.84 9.43
C ASP A 486 -23.33 22.15 8.05
N PRO A 487 -22.83 20.91 8.01
CA PRO A 487 -22.70 20.12 6.78
C PRO A 487 -24.03 19.89 6.06
N ALA A 488 -25.11 19.61 6.81
CA ALA A 488 -26.42 19.31 6.26
C ALA A 488 -27.03 20.55 5.59
N ALA A 489 -26.97 21.70 6.22
CA ALA A 489 -27.45 22.95 5.65
C ALA A 489 -26.61 23.37 4.41
N ARG A 490 -25.28 23.16 4.44
CA ARG A 490 -24.41 23.43 3.28
C ARG A 490 -24.79 22.55 2.08
N TYR A 491 -24.98 21.26 2.32
CA TYR A 491 -25.42 20.30 1.31
C TYR A 491 -26.82 20.67 0.77
N SER A 492 -27.79 20.89 1.63
CA SER A 492 -29.17 21.20 1.26
C SER A 492 -29.31 22.47 0.42
N ARG A 493 -28.56 23.53 0.76
CA ARG A 493 -28.51 24.75 -0.08
C ARG A 493 -27.99 24.47 -1.49
N ALA A 494 -26.91 23.69 -1.60
CA ALA A 494 -26.36 23.28 -2.87
C ALA A 494 -27.36 22.42 -3.68
N ARG A 495 -28.05 21.48 -3.00
CA ARG A 495 -29.07 20.61 -3.62
C ARG A 495 -30.25 21.42 -4.16
N ALA A 496 -30.76 22.36 -3.36
CA ALA A 496 -31.90 23.22 -3.71
C ALA A 496 -31.60 24.16 -4.90
N SER A 497 -30.34 24.45 -5.20
CA SER A 497 -29.97 25.29 -6.34
C SER A 497 -30.29 24.65 -7.70
N GLY A 498 -30.45 23.32 -7.76
CA GLY A 498 -30.62 22.55 -9.00
C GLY A 498 -29.39 22.57 -9.94
N ASN A 499 -28.37 23.35 -9.60
CA ASN A 499 -27.15 23.47 -10.40
C ASN A 499 -26.02 22.61 -9.87
N GLU A 500 -25.11 22.18 -10.76
CA GLU A 500 -23.88 21.50 -10.34
C GLU A 500 -23.06 22.42 -9.43
N SER A 501 -22.87 22.00 -8.20
CA SER A 501 -22.20 22.77 -7.13
C SER A 501 -21.03 22.00 -6.57
N PHE A 502 -19.84 22.61 -6.57
CA PHE A 502 -18.62 22.04 -6.01
C PHE A 502 -18.46 22.55 -4.58
N LEU A 503 -18.51 21.63 -3.62
CA LEU A 503 -18.25 21.90 -2.21
C LEU A 503 -16.85 21.37 -1.88
N GLU A 504 -15.88 22.28 -1.76
CA GLU A 504 -14.50 21.94 -1.45
C GLU A 504 -14.39 21.41 -0.02
N LEU A 505 -13.60 20.36 0.15
CA LEU A 505 -13.22 19.79 1.44
C LEU A 505 -11.96 20.51 1.94
N THR A 506 -11.97 20.94 3.18
CA THR A 506 -10.85 21.62 3.83
C THR A 506 -10.70 21.10 5.26
N PRO A 507 -9.62 20.37 5.56
CA PRO A 507 -8.57 19.89 4.62
C PRO A 507 -9.10 18.87 3.61
N HIS A 508 -8.35 18.66 2.52
CA HIS A 508 -8.57 17.53 1.63
C HIS A 508 -8.39 16.22 2.41
N LEU A 509 -9.09 15.17 1.98
CA LEU A 509 -9.09 13.90 2.70
C LEU A 509 -8.37 12.81 1.89
N PRO A 510 -7.39 12.11 2.48
CA PRO A 510 -6.82 10.93 1.84
C PRO A 510 -7.92 9.93 1.50
N VAL A 511 -7.88 9.38 0.29
CA VAL A 511 -8.75 8.30 -0.16
C VAL A 511 -7.91 7.13 -0.63
N HIS A 512 -8.19 5.96 -0.08
CA HIS A 512 -7.48 4.73 -0.39
C HIS A 512 -8.45 3.69 -0.96
N LEU A 513 -8.30 3.37 -2.25
CA LEU A 513 -8.95 2.22 -2.87
C LEU A 513 -8.02 1.03 -2.69
N VAL A 514 -8.42 0.06 -1.88
CA VAL A 514 -7.59 -1.06 -1.45
C VAL A 514 -8.24 -2.40 -1.76
N TYR A 515 -7.45 -3.47 -1.68
CA TYR A 515 -7.91 -4.80 -2.02
C TYR A 515 -7.42 -5.81 -0.98
N PHE A 516 -8.08 -5.85 0.17
CA PHE A 516 -7.80 -6.81 1.23
C PHE A 516 -8.87 -7.90 1.24
N THR A 517 -8.49 -9.11 0.87
CA THR A 517 -9.33 -10.31 0.97
C THR A 517 -9.25 -10.94 2.36
N THR A 518 -8.24 -10.60 3.14
CA THR A 518 -8.09 -10.99 4.54
C THR A 518 -7.86 -9.75 5.39
N THR A 519 -8.69 -9.58 6.42
CA THR A 519 -8.57 -8.53 7.44
C THR A 519 -8.71 -9.14 8.83
N VAL A 520 -8.36 -8.38 9.86
CA VAL A 520 -8.56 -8.75 11.27
C VAL A 520 -9.71 -7.91 11.82
N ALA A 521 -10.69 -8.55 12.44
CA ALA A 521 -11.76 -7.88 13.16
C ALA A 521 -11.28 -7.37 14.54
N GLU A 522 -12.09 -6.54 15.20
CA GLU A 522 -11.76 -5.98 16.52
C GLU A 522 -11.55 -7.05 17.58
N ASP A 523 -12.25 -8.19 17.49
CA ASP A 523 -12.11 -9.35 18.36
C ASP A 523 -10.88 -10.23 18.03
N GLY A 524 -10.05 -9.82 17.06
CA GLY A 524 -8.87 -10.55 16.59
C GLY A 524 -9.18 -11.68 15.60
N SER A 525 -10.44 -11.95 15.28
CA SER A 525 -10.81 -12.98 14.31
C SER A 525 -10.46 -12.56 12.87
N LEU A 526 -10.12 -13.56 12.03
CA LEU A 526 -9.86 -13.33 10.62
C LEU A 526 -11.19 -13.22 9.85
N ARG A 527 -11.34 -12.16 9.09
CA ARG A 527 -12.42 -11.98 8.12
C ARG A 527 -11.87 -12.21 6.72
N GLN A 528 -12.58 -13.02 5.94
CA GLN A 528 -12.20 -13.33 4.56
C GLN A 528 -13.26 -12.84 3.58
N PHE A 529 -12.80 -12.31 2.45
CA PHE A 529 -13.63 -11.81 1.37
C PHE A 529 -13.21 -12.45 0.05
N PRO A 530 -14.15 -12.60 -0.91
CA PRO A 530 -13.84 -13.18 -2.21
C PRO A 530 -12.77 -12.38 -2.98
N ASP A 531 -11.87 -13.07 -3.67
CA ASP A 531 -10.90 -12.46 -4.61
C ASP A 531 -11.60 -12.11 -5.93
N VAL A 532 -12.42 -11.04 -5.90
CA VAL A 532 -13.35 -10.64 -6.98
C VAL A 532 -12.66 -10.44 -8.33
N TYR A 533 -11.41 -9.99 -8.32
CA TYR A 533 -10.62 -9.70 -9.52
C TYR A 533 -9.48 -10.68 -9.78
N GLY A 534 -9.27 -11.67 -8.92
CA GLY A 534 -8.17 -12.62 -9.02
C GLY A 534 -6.78 -12.04 -8.69
N ARG A 535 -6.72 -10.90 -8.00
CA ARG A 535 -5.45 -10.20 -7.73
C ARG A 535 -4.57 -10.91 -6.71
N ASP A 536 -5.15 -11.62 -5.76
CA ASP A 536 -4.38 -12.35 -4.75
C ASP A 536 -3.58 -13.50 -5.35
N ALA A 537 -4.09 -14.13 -6.40
CA ALA A 537 -3.34 -15.15 -7.12
C ALA A 537 -2.05 -14.58 -7.73
N ALA A 538 -2.13 -13.37 -8.31
CA ALA A 538 -0.97 -12.68 -8.89
C ALA A 538 0.05 -12.24 -7.82
N VAL A 539 -0.45 -11.67 -6.70
CA VAL A 539 0.40 -11.26 -5.57
C VAL A 539 1.09 -12.47 -4.96
N TRP A 540 0.36 -13.57 -4.75
CA TRP A 540 0.92 -14.80 -4.20
C TRP A 540 2.02 -15.38 -5.08
N ALA A 541 1.76 -15.51 -6.37
CA ALA A 541 2.78 -15.99 -7.32
C ALA A 541 4.03 -15.09 -7.34
N ALA A 542 3.87 -13.78 -7.16
CA ALA A 542 5.00 -12.86 -7.07
C ALA A 542 5.76 -13.02 -5.75
N LEU A 543 5.06 -13.20 -4.62
CA LEU A 543 5.67 -13.48 -3.31
C LEU A 543 6.46 -14.80 -3.33
N GLN A 544 5.90 -15.85 -3.94
CA GLN A 544 6.61 -17.13 -4.10
C GLN A 544 7.91 -16.97 -4.89
N ARG A 545 7.89 -16.25 -6.01
CA ARG A 545 9.11 -15.95 -6.78
C ARG A 545 10.14 -15.12 -5.99
N ALA A 546 9.68 -14.30 -5.06
CA ALA A 546 10.54 -13.53 -4.17
C ALA A 546 11.06 -14.35 -2.96
N GLY A 547 10.73 -15.64 -2.87
CA GLY A 547 11.18 -16.52 -1.80
C GLY A 547 10.27 -16.56 -0.57
N ALA A 548 9.07 -16.01 -0.62
CA ALA A 548 8.16 -15.97 0.52
C ALA A 548 7.55 -17.33 0.92
N ALA A 549 7.86 -18.40 0.20
CA ALA A 549 7.30 -19.72 0.50
C ALA A 549 8.16 -20.90 0.01
N PRO A 550 9.32 -21.16 0.57
CA PRO A 550 9.92 -22.48 0.46
C PRO A 550 9.16 -23.42 1.43
N GLY A 551 8.32 -24.31 0.88
CA GLY A 551 7.61 -25.36 1.65
C GLY A 551 6.10 -25.17 1.84
N LEU A 552 5.47 -24.17 1.26
CA LEU A 552 4.01 -24.08 1.16
C LEU A 552 3.52 -24.85 -0.08
N GLU A 553 3.58 -26.17 -0.04
CA GLU A 553 2.77 -26.96 -0.96
C GLU A 553 1.29 -26.63 -0.72
N THR A 554 0.63 -26.29 -1.81
CA THR A 554 -0.79 -25.98 -1.91
C THR A 554 -1.62 -27.10 -1.30
N ALA A 555 -2.11 -26.90 -0.07
CA ALA A 555 -3.37 -27.52 0.29
C ALA A 555 -4.42 -26.81 -0.59
N ALA A 556 -4.79 -27.45 -1.69
CA ALA A 556 -5.93 -27.06 -2.49
C ALA A 556 -7.11 -26.88 -1.54
N LEU A 557 -7.65 -25.67 -1.50
CA LEU A 557 -9.01 -25.46 -1.05
C LEU A 557 -9.89 -26.08 -2.14
N THR A 558 -10.20 -27.36 -1.99
CA THR A 558 -11.37 -27.94 -2.64
C THR A 558 -12.57 -27.52 -1.80
N ASP A 559 -13.44 -26.75 -2.43
CA ASP A 559 -14.84 -26.36 -2.22
C ASP A 559 -15.39 -26.29 -0.79
#